data_f472510f23ad72a9c5bec4a01cb019dd
#
_entry.id   f472510f23ad72a9c5bec4a01cb019dd
#
_cell.length_a   1.000
_cell.length_b   1.000
_cell.length_c   1.000
_cell.angle_alpha   90.00
_cell.angle_beta   90.00
_cell.angle_gamma   90.00
#
_symmetry.space_group_name_H-M   'P 1'
#
loop_
_entity.id
_entity.type
_entity.pdbx_description
1 polymer ?
#
loop_
_entity_poly.entity_id
_entity_poly.type
_entity_poly.pdbx_seq_one_letter_code
_entity_poly.pdbx_strand_id
1 'polypeptide(L)'
;MTNSLGRGVVEGVLTSEEVADLARQGLERLPLDGKRVIVLIPDGTRTMPMPLMFDVLERELGPRVAALDFLVALGTHTPMSDEQLSRHIGRTVVDGRAGDRRIFNHRWDDPATFTTLGTIPAKVIEELSLGRLK
;
A
#
# COMPACT_ATOMS: atom_id res chain seq x y z
N MET A 1 -17.78 -18.37 4.77
CA MET A 1 -18.05 -17.27 5.72
C MET A 1 -16.98 -16.23 5.55
N THR A 2 -17.31 -15.04 5.07
CA THR A 2 -16.38 -13.91 4.99
C THR A 2 -16.07 -13.46 6.42
N ASN A 3 -14.88 -13.78 6.88
CA ASN A 3 -14.42 -13.42 8.21
C ASN A 3 -13.94 -11.96 8.17
N SER A 4 -14.89 -11.02 8.12
CA SER A 4 -14.57 -9.59 8.13
C SER A 4 -13.95 -9.22 9.48
N LEU A 5 -12.88 -8.45 9.44
CA LEU A 5 -12.26 -7.81 10.59
C LEU A 5 -12.46 -6.31 10.48
N GLY A 6 -13.06 -5.71 11.48
CA GLY A 6 -13.31 -4.27 11.47
C GLY A 6 -13.91 -3.81 12.79
N ARG A 7 -13.75 -2.54 13.10
CA ARG A 7 -14.34 -1.86 14.23
C ARG A 7 -14.78 -0.47 13.82
N GLY A 8 -16.01 -0.10 14.14
CA GLY A 8 -16.52 1.24 14.03
C GLY A 8 -16.86 1.80 15.41
N VAL A 9 -16.86 3.11 15.55
CA VAL A 9 -17.36 3.83 16.73
C VAL A 9 -18.49 4.77 16.30
N VAL A 10 -19.49 4.93 17.14
CA VAL A 10 -20.64 5.81 16.84
C VAL A 10 -20.22 7.27 16.97
N GLU A 11 -19.40 7.58 17.95
CA GLU A 11 -18.87 8.90 18.22
C GLU A 11 -17.35 8.83 18.42
N GLY A 12 -16.65 9.89 18.00
CA GLY A 12 -15.20 10.00 18.09
C GLY A 12 -14.46 9.27 16.97
N VAL A 13 -13.21 8.87 17.26
CA VAL A 13 -12.31 8.18 16.34
C VAL A 13 -11.61 7.03 17.06
N LEU A 14 -11.14 6.04 16.31
CA LEU A 14 -10.29 4.99 16.88
C LEU A 14 -8.95 5.58 17.33
N THR A 15 -8.47 5.14 18.48
CA THR A 15 -7.12 5.48 18.93
C THR A 15 -6.07 4.81 18.06
N SER A 16 -4.83 5.33 18.09
CA SER A 16 -3.70 4.72 17.38
C SER A 16 -3.46 3.28 17.81
N GLU A 17 -3.66 2.96 19.08
CA GLU A 17 -3.52 1.62 19.63
C GLU A 17 -4.59 0.67 19.09
N GLU A 18 -5.86 1.11 19.03
CA GLU A 18 -6.95 0.32 18.45
C GLU A 18 -6.74 0.06 16.95
N VAL A 19 -6.24 1.05 16.20
CA VAL A 19 -5.87 0.88 14.78
C VAL A 19 -4.74 -0.12 14.63
N ALA A 20 -3.68 0.00 15.44
CA ALA A 20 -2.55 -0.91 15.43
C ALA A 20 -2.97 -2.36 15.76
N ASP A 21 -3.84 -2.55 16.76
CA ASP A 21 -4.34 -3.87 17.16
C ASP A 21 -5.19 -4.52 16.05
N LEU A 22 -6.07 -3.76 15.41
CA LEU A 22 -6.84 -4.25 14.26
C LEU A 22 -5.95 -4.65 13.09
N ALA A 23 -4.95 -3.83 12.77
CA ALA A 23 -4.00 -4.12 11.71
C ALA A 23 -3.21 -5.41 12.03
N ARG A 24 -2.70 -5.56 13.26
CA ARG A 24 -2.02 -6.77 13.73
C ARG A 24 -2.89 -8.01 13.56
N GLN A 25 -4.14 -7.99 14.03
CA GLN A 25 -5.08 -9.11 13.88
C GLN A 25 -5.32 -9.48 12.42
N GLY A 26 -5.36 -8.49 11.52
CA GLY A 26 -5.48 -8.72 10.08
C GLY A 26 -4.25 -9.38 9.49
N LEU A 27 -3.07 -8.89 9.85
CA LEU A 27 -1.77 -9.37 9.36
C LEU A 27 -1.44 -10.78 9.85
N GLU A 28 -1.84 -11.14 11.08
CA GLU A 28 -1.66 -12.49 11.65
C GLU A 28 -2.41 -13.57 10.85
N ARG A 29 -3.50 -13.22 10.17
CA ARG A 29 -4.29 -14.15 9.35
C ARG A 29 -3.64 -14.44 7.99
N LEU A 30 -2.63 -13.69 7.61
CA LEU A 30 -1.97 -13.82 6.31
C LEU A 30 -0.73 -14.73 6.41
N PRO A 31 -0.57 -15.70 5.50
CA PRO A 31 0.56 -16.62 5.48
C PRO A 31 1.80 -15.94 4.87
N LEU A 32 2.33 -14.94 5.57
CA LEU A 32 3.43 -14.09 5.09
C LEU A 32 4.80 -14.50 5.60
N ASP A 33 4.89 -15.42 6.55
CA ASP A 33 6.15 -15.82 7.18
C ASP A 33 7.16 -16.34 6.14
N GLY A 34 8.36 -15.78 6.19
CA GLY A 34 9.43 -16.07 5.24
C GLY A 34 9.20 -15.59 3.80
N LYS A 35 8.11 -14.89 3.52
CA LYS A 35 7.81 -14.34 2.19
C LYS A 35 8.55 -13.03 1.94
N ARG A 36 8.74 -12.70 0.67
CA ARG A 36 9.07 -11.33 0.26
C ARG A 36 7.76 -10.58 0.08
N VAL A 37 7.59 -9.50 0.81
CA VAL A 37 6.36 -8.70 0.85
C VAL A 37 6.65 -7.32 0.30
N ILE A 38 5.80 -6.85 -0.61
CA ILE A 38 5.72 -5.46 -1.03
C ILE A 38 4.38 -4.89 -0.60
N VAL A 39 4.40 -3.76 0.11
CA VAL A 39 3.19 -3.07 0.56
C VAL A 39 2.93 -1.90 -0.36
N LEU A 40 1.74 -1.86 -0.96
CA LEU A 40 1.28 -0.71 -1.72
C LEU A 40 0.74 0.33 -0.75
N ILE A 41 1.34 1.52 -0.78
CA ILE A 41 0.94 2.66 0.06
C ILE A 41 0.44 3.82 -0.81
N PRO A 42 -0.50 4.64 -0.33
CA PRO A 42 -0.92 5.84 -1.04
C PRO A 42 0.20 6.88 -1.06
N ASP A 43 0.08 7.86 -1.94
CA ASP A 43 0.91 9.07 -1.91
C ASP A 43 0.40 10.10 -0.89
N GLY A 44 1.11 11.22 -0.77
CA GLY A 44 0.79 12.29 0.17
C GLY A 44 -0.50 13.07 -0.10
N THR A 45 -1.25 12.73 -1.16
CA THR A 45 -2.57 13.35 -1.45
C THR A 45 -3.72 12.69 -0.68
N ARG A 46 -3.46 11.56 0.00
CA ARG A 46 -4.45 10.84 0.79
C ARG A 46 -4.30 11.16 2.28
N THR A 47 -5.42 11.11 3.00
CA THR A 47 -5.50 11.41 4.44
C THR A 47 -5.21 10.20 5.33
N MET A 48 -4.50 9.19 4.82
CA MET A 48 -4.12 8.02 5.60
C MET A 48 -3.06 8.40 6.66
N PRO A 49 -3.15 7.89 7.90
CA PRO A 49 -2.15 8.11 8.94
C PRO A 49 -0.89 7.26 8.66
N MET A 50 -0.16 7.61 7.60
CA MET A 50 0.97 6.82 7.10
C MET A 50 2.07 6.57 8.11
N PRO A 51 2.50 7.54 8.97
CA PRO A 51 3.52 7.25 9.98
C PRO A 51 3.11 6.11 10.92
N LEU A 52 1.87 6.12 11.40
CA LEU A 52 1.33 5.05 12.25
C LEU A 52 1.30 3.71 11.51
N MET A 53 0.78 3.71 10.28
CA MET A 53 0.66 2.48 9.50
C MET A 53 2.01 1.90 9.10
N PHE A 54 2.98 2.76 8.78
CA PHE A 54 4.35 2.32 8.49
C PHE A 54 4.97 1.63 9.70
N ASP A 55 4.86 2.25 10.89
CA ASP A 55 5.37 1.68 12.14
C ASP A 55 4.71 0.33 12.49
N VAL A 56 3.40 0.23 12.31
CA VAL A 56 2.66 -1.02 12.56
C VAL A 56 3.12 -2.11 11.59
N LEU A 57 3.19 -1.81 10.29
CA LEU A 57 3.62 -2.77 9.28
C LEU A 57 5.06 -3.23 9.51
N GLU A 58 5.96 -2.32 9.85
CA GLU A 58 7.35 -2.66 10.13
C GLU A 58 7.47 -3.54 11.39
N ARG A 59 6.77 -3.20 12.45
CA ARG A 59 6.79 -3.97 13.70
C ARG A 59 6.21 -5.38 13.54
N GLU A 60 5.08 -5.49 12.84
CA GLU A 60 4.35 -6.76 12.74
C GLU A 60 4.90 -7.68 11.63
N LEU A 61 5.38 -7.11 10.52
CA LEU A 61 5.87 -7.88 9.38
C LEU A 61 7.40 -8.01 9.36
N GLY A 62 8.12 -6.97 9.79
CA GLY A 62 9.57 -6.94 9.70
C GLY A 62 10.27 -8.18 10.25
N PRO A 63 9.91 -8.70 11.43
CA PRO A 63 10.49 -9.92 12.01
C PRO A 63 10.05 -11.22 11.34
N ARG A 64 8.94 -11.22 10.59
CA ARG A 64 8.29 -12.42 10.05
C ARG A 64 8.65 -12.72 8.61
N VAL A 65 8.95 -11.69 7.83
CA VAL A 65 9.09 -11.80 6.38
C VAL A 65 10.56 -11.79 5.94
N ALA A 66 10.86 -12.44 4.82
CA ALA A 66 12.22 -12.45 4.27
C ALA A 66 12.65 -11.08 3.72
N ALA A 67 11.71 -10.28 3.24
CA ALA A 67 11.93 -8.90 2.84
C ALA A 67 10.62 -8.12 2.94
N LEU A 68 10.71 -6.86 3.35
CA LEU A 68 9.58 -5.92 3.42
C LEU A 68 9.95 -4.66 2.66
N ASP A 69 9.29 -4.44 1.54
CA ASP A 69 9.47 -3.27 0.70
C ASP A 69 8.14 -2.51 0.56
N PHE A 70 8.20 -1.23 0.18
CA PHE A 70 7.03 -0.38 0.00
C PHE A 70 7.02 0.20 -1.42
N LEU A 71 5.84 0.33 -2.01
CA LEU A 71 5.63 0.98 -3.29
C LEU A 71 4.56 2.05 -3.16
N VAL A 72 4.93 3.30 -3.42
CA VAL A 72 3.96 4.41 -3.46
C VAL A 72 3.14 4.30 -4.75
N ALA A 73 1.83 4.14 -4.60
CA ALA A 73 0.87 4.07 -5.69
C ALA A 73 0.52 5.48 -6.16
N LEU A 74 1.36 6.05 -7.02
CA LEU A 74 1.25 7.45 -7.46
C LEU A 74 0.09 7.72 -8.43
N GLY A 75 -0.46 6.68 -9.08
CA GLY A 75 -1.32 6.91 -10.23
C GLY A 75 -0.52 7.61 -11.33
N THR A 76 -0.85 8.87 -11.61
CA THR A 76 -0.13 9.74 -12.56
C THR A 76 0.56 10.92 -11.88
N HIS A 77 0.67 10.91 -10.56
CA HIS A 77 1.34 11.98 -9.81
C HIS A 77 2.87 11.89 -9.94
N THR A 78 3.52 13.02 -9.76
CA THR A 78 4.98 13.10 -9.75
C THR A 78 5.59 12.22 -8.66
N PRO A 79 6.69 11.52 -8.95
CA PRO A 79 7.43 10.76 -7.93
C PRO A 79 7.80 11.61 -6.73
N MET A 80 7.63 11.06 -5.53
CA MET A 80 7.97 11.71 -4.28
C MET A 80 9.49 11.70 -4.08
N SER A 81 10.06 12.85 -3.67
CA SER A 81 11.46 12.94 -3.25
C SER A 81 11.66 12.26 -1.89
N ASP A 82 12.92 11.97 -1.53
CA ASP A 82 13.26 11.39 -0.22
C ASP A 82 12.77 12.26 0.95
N GLU A 83 12.81 13.58 0.81
CA GLU A 83 12.27 14.49 1.82
C GLU A 83 10.74 14.36 1.94
N GLN A 84 10.03 14.25 0.82
CA GLN A 84 8.58 14.03 0.81
C GLN A 84 8.22 12.66 1.39
N LEU A 85 8.96 11.62 1.01
CA LEU A 85 8.81 10.27 1.57
C LEU A 85 9.06 10.27 3.08
N SER A 86 10.12 10.95 3.53
CA SER A 86 10.44 11.05 4.98
C SER A 86 9.29 11.65 5.78
N ARG A 87 8.72 12.75 5.28
CA ARG A 87 7.54 13.37 5.92
C ARG A 87 6.31 12.45 5.88
N HIS A 88 6.13 11.76 4.76
CA HIS A 88 4.97 10.90 4.53
C HIS A 88 4.92 9.69 5.45
N ILE A 89 6.05 9.00 5.60
CA ILE A 89 6.11 7.79 6.45
C ILE A 89 6.56 8.07 7.90
N GLY A 90 7.00 9.30 8.20
CA GLY A 90 7.49 9.67 9.54
C GLY A 90 8.87 9.08 9.88
N ARG A 91 9.67 8.67 8.90
CA ARG A 91 11.01 8.10 9.05
C ARG A 91 11.97 8.71 8.04
N THR A 92 13.22 8.88 8.40
CA THR A 92 14.24 9.39 7.46
C THR A 92 14.40 8.41 6.29
N VAL A 93 14.26 8.94 5.08
CA VAL A 93 14.52 8.24 3.82
C VAL A 93 15.75 8.84 3.16
N VAL A 94 16.66 7.97 2.72
CA VAL A 94 17.86 8.33 1.97
C VAL A 94 18.02 7.32 0.84
N ASP A 95 18.18 7.81 -0.39
CA ASP A 95 18.30 6.97 -1.60
C ASP A 95 17.16 5.94 -1.72
N GLY A 96 15.92 6.38 -1.43
CA GLY A 96 14.74 5.52 -1.46
C GLY A 96 14.72 4.43 -0.38
N ARG A 97 15.40 4.64 0.74
CA ARG A 97 15.47 3.67 1.84
C ARG A 97 15.18 4.29 3.20
N ALA A 98 14.38 3.60 3.99
CA ALA A 98 14.20 3.86 5.42
C ALA A 98 14.81 2.68 6.19
N GLY A 99 16.06 2.82 6.64
CA GLY A 99 16.84 1.70 7.19
C GLY A 99 17.00 0.58 6.16
N ASP A 100 16.57 -0.64 6.50
CA ASP A 100 16.64 -1.80 5.61
C ASP A 100 15.47 -1.87 4.60
N ARG A 101 14.47 -1.01 4.73
CA ARG A 101 13.26 -1.02 3.89
C ARG A 101 13.48 -0.19 2.63
N ARG A 102 13.18 -0.75 1.46
CA ARG A 102 13.18 0.00 0.20
C ARG A 102 11.81 0.61 -0.01
N ILE A 103 11.79 1.85 -0.49
CA ILE A 103 10.57 2.59 -0.81
C ILE A 103 10.65 3.01 -2.26
N PHE A 104 9.81 2.44 -3.08
CA PHE A 104 9.75 2.71 -4.50
C PHE A 104 8.64 3.70 -4.83
N ASN A 105 8.88 4.57 -5.78
CA ASN A 105 7.84 5.28 -6.50
C ASN A 105 7.36 4.44 -7.69
N HIS A 106 6.05 4.35 -7.90
CA HIS A 106 5.51 3.74 -9.11
C HIS A 106 5.92 4.56 -10.33
N ARG A 107 6.61 3.93 -11.28
CA ARG A 107 7.09 4.57 -12.52
C ARG A 107 6.04 4.37 -13.61
N TRP A 108 4.90 5.05 -13.48
CA TRP A 108 3.81 5.03 -14.45
C TRP A 108 4.21 5.59 -15.82
N ASP A 109 5.24 6.41 -15.86
CA ASP A 109 5.85 7.04 -17.04
C ASP A 109 6.81 6.12 -17.81
N ASP A 110 7.15 4.96 -17.25
CA ASP A 110 8.06 3.99 -17.85
C ASP A 110 7.31 2.72 -18.28
N PRO A 111 7.10 2.52 -19.62
CA PRO A 111 6.41 1.32 -20.13
C PRO A 111 7.05 -0.01 -19.68
N ALA A 112 8.36 -0.01 -19.37
CA ALA A 112 9.05 -1.22 -18.91
C ALA A 112 8.61 -1.70 -17.53
N THR A 113 7.91 -0.85 -16.76
CA THR A 113 7.35 -1.23 -15.44
C THR A 113 6.02 -1.98 -15.54
N PHE A 114 5.44 -2.08 -16.73
CA PHE A 114 4.16 -2.74 -16.97
C PHE A 114 4.33 -4.09 -17.64
N THR A 115 3.44 -5.00 -17.30
CA THR A 115 3.32 -6.30 -17.96
C THR A 115 1.87 -6.51 -18.40
N THR A 116 1.68 -6.89 -19.65
CA THR A 116 0.35 -7.26 -20.15
C THR A 116 -0.11 -8.55 -19.50
N LEU A 117 -1.17 -8.48 -18.71
CA LEU A 117 -1.78 -9.64 -18.07
C LEU A 117 -2.78 -10.35 -19.00
N GLY A 118 -3.30 -9.64 -20.00
CA GLY A 118 -4.28 -10.14 -20.97
C GLY A 118 -4.98 -8.99 -21.69
N THR A 119 -5.92 -9.34 -22.54
CA THR A 119 -6.76 -8.40 -23.28
C THR A 119 -8.24 -8.70 -23.06
N ILE A 120 -9.05 -7.66 -23.00
CA ILE A 120 -10.51 -7.80 -22.94
C ILE A 120 -11.04 -7.55 -24.35
N PRO A 121 -11.80 -8.49 -24.96
CA PRO A 121 -12.37 -8.27 -26.30
C PRO A 121 -13.28 -7.03 -26.34
N ALA A 122 -13.20 -6.25 -27.42
CA ALA A 122 -13.96 -5.00 -27.57
C ALA A 122 -15.47 -5.21 -27.35
N LYS A 123 -16.04 -6.32 -27.86
CA LYS A 123 -17.44 -6.68 -27.63
C LYS A 123 -17.81 -6.79 -26.15
N VAL A 124 -16.93 -7.35 -25.33
CA VAL A 124 -17.16 -7.46 -23.87
C VAL A 124 -17.12 -6.07 -23.22
N ILE A 125 -16.20 -5.20 -23.67
CA ILE A 125 -16.14 -3.81 -23.21
C ILE A 125 -17.43 -3.05 -23.58
N GLU A 126 -17.90 -3.21 -24.80
CA GLU A 126 -19.15 -2.58 -25.27
C GLU A 126 -20.36 -3.05 -24.43
N GLU A 127 -20.49 -4.35 -24.19
CA GLU A 127 -21.54 -4.92 -23.37
C GLU A 127 -21.49 -4.41 -21.93
N LEU A 128 -20.32 -4.47 -21.26
CA LEU A 128 -20.15 -4.03 -19.88
C LEU A 128 -20.35 -2.53 -19.71
N SER A 129 -19.95 -1.74 -20.69
CA SER A 129 -20.11 -0.28 -20.66
C SER A 129 -21.49 0.20 -21.14
N LEU A 130 -22.39 -0.71 -21.47
CA LEU A 130 -23.71 -0.40 -22.06
C LEU A 130 -23.59 0.46 -23.32
N GLY A 131 -22.62 0.14 -24.19
CA GLY A 131 -22.35 0.83 -25.44
C GLY A 131 -21.63 2.18 -25.32
N ARG A 132 -21.16 2.54 -24.12
CA ARG A 132 -20.42 3.83 -23.90
C ARG A 132 -18.97 3.79 -24.35
N LEU A 133 -18.37 2.60 -24.37
CA LEU A 133 -17.02 2.35 -24.86
C LEU A 133 -17.09 1.39 -26.05
N LYS A 134 -16.29 1.64 -27.08
CA LYS A 134 -16.20 0.82 -28.30
C LYS A 134 -14.78 0.38 -28.54
#